data_3a39c60294f3d3e20222f7e32e7600ac
#
_entry.id   3a39c60294f3d3e20222f7e32e7600ac
#
_cell.length_a   1.000
_cell.length_b   1.000
_cell.length_c   1.000
_cell.angle_alpha   90.00
_cell.angle_beta   90.00
_cell.angle_gamma   90.00
#
_symmetry.space_group_name_H-M   'P 1'
#
loop_
_entity.id
_entity.type
_entity.pdbx_description
1 polymer ?
#
loop_
_entity_poly.entity_id
_entity_poly.type
_entity_poly.pdbx_seq_one_letter_code
_entity_poly.pdbx_strand_id
1 'polypeptide(L)'
;MIIKSKIVRDTALLTAMQLFLDSAALLLNVFITKQLGASAIGILSLTGSFLGIAGILSNGNAFLCISRLVSEEFGKTGGDPEGILGYGIRLCLLLSSATSAAVFFLAEPISLRFFSGTGMIAALRFMPVALVTGSVSACFKGYFNACRRAAVTAACDITGFAVKSAVIVIMTGLSNNVTEETVCGILVGSIIACNSSSLLLLVIAYLMLRQRQNGRCSLSFREYTGYCLPIMGGSILTAVLSSTNDALIPVCLRQYGDSAGEALSKFGIFEAIVLPTLFFPSVILCSMSGIIISETARARAAKNQIRIRYFTKRIKAWTLMFSVFSAAFLMRFGGAIGEILGGGELAGRMITIIAPVVPFIYMEIVLEALIKGLGLQSFSSGNYLMEYVIRIAAVLILIPRIGFYGIVVSYYASNILGNCSRFIKVTRITGARMVLCGTLVFPVILAYITMFAGEMFFMLTDASESSPFNMLFYGLIWGGAYFSTFSALGKVKLFDKCGVDIFSDCSQQNVSGIL
;
A
#
# COMPACT_ATOMS: atom_id res chain seq x y z
N MET A 1 21.41 9.46 -21.62
CA MET A 1 21.09 8.05 -21.75
C MET A 1 21.41 7.24 -20.48
N ILE A 2 22.61 7.36 -19.89
CA ILE A 2 23.08 6.63 -18.70
C ILE A 2 22.22 6.88 -17.43
N ILE A 3 21.76 8.11 -17.19
CA ILE A 3 20.92 8.47 -16.03
C ILE A 3 19.52 7.83 -16.13
N LYS A 4 18.93 7.74 -17.34
CA LYS A 4 17.63 7.08 -17.54
C LYS A 4 17.72 5.57 -17.25
N SER A 5 18.79 4.90 -17.66
CA SER A 5 18.98 3.46 -17.42
C SER A 5 19.17 3.15 -15.93
N LYS A 6 19.86 4.02 -15.17
CA LYS A 6 20.08 3.84 -13.73
C LYS A 6 18.78 4.01 -12.93
N ILE A 7 17.96 5.02 -13.26
CA ILE A 7 16.65 5.22 -12.62
C ILE A 7 15.71 4.04 -12.88
N VAL A 8 15.65 3.55 -14.13
CA VAL A 8 14.83 2.38 -14.48
C VAL A 8 15.28 1.14 -13.73
N ARG A 9 16.59 0.91 -13.65
CA ARG A 9 17.16 -0.23 -12.92
C ARG A 9 16.88 -0.14 -11.42
N ASP A 10 17.06 1.04 -10.82
CA ASP A 10 16.82 1.23 -9.38
C ASP A 10 15.32 1.08 -9.06
N THR A 11 14.42 1.59 -9.92
CA THR A 11 12.98 1.38 -9.79
C THR A 11 12.60 -0.09 -9.93
N ALA A 12 13.14 -0.80 -10.91
CA ALA A 12 12.87 -2.23 -11.09
C ALA A 12 13.36 -3.06 -9.90
N LEU A 13 14.54 -2.74 -9.36
CA LEU A 13 15.06 -3.37 -8.15
C LEU A 13 14.14 -3.15 -6.94
N LEU A 14 13.73 -1.90 -6.69
CA LEU A 14 12.82 -1.58 -5.59
C LEU A 14 11.47 -2.28 -5.74
N THR A 15 10.95 -2.36 -6.98
CA THR A 15 9.71 -3.09 -7.26
C THR A 15 9.84 -4.58 -6.96
N ALA A 16 10.92 -5.21 -7.42
CA ALA A 16 11.17 -6.63 -7.15
C ALA A 16 11.32 -6.90 -5.64
N MET A 17 12.00 -6.01 -4.91
CA MET A 17 12.14 -6.11 -3.46
C MET A 17 10.81 -5.92 -2.74
N GLN A 18 9.97 -4.97 -3.18
CA GLN A 18 8.66 -4.78 -2.60
C GLN A 18 7.75 -6.00 -2.84
N LEU A 19 7.73 -6.54 -4.06
CA LEU A 19 7.01 -7.77 -4.37
C LEU A 19 7.46 -8.94 -3.49
N PHE A 20 8.77 -9.07 -3.27
CA PHE A 20 9.32 -10.11 -2.38
C PHE A 20 8.84 -9.91 -0.93
N LEU A 21 8.91 -8.69 -0.40
CA LEU A 21 8.46 -8.38 0.97
C LEU A 21 6.95 -8.60 1.15
N ASP A 22 6.14 -8.18 0.18
CA ASP A 22 4.68 -8.36 0.23
C ASP A 22 4.30 -9.84 0.15
N SER A 23 4.99 -10.62 -0.71
CA SER A 23 4.81 -12.08 -0.78
C SER A 23 5.20 -12.76 0.54
N ALA A 24 6.34 -12.38 1.11
CA ALA A 24 6.83 -12.92 2.37
C ALA A 24 5.91 -12.52 3.54
N ALA A 25 5.34 -11.32 3.53
CA ALA A 25 4.36 -10.87 4.52
C ALA A 25 3.06 -11.70 4.43
N LEU A 26 2.57 -11.99 3.24
CA LEU A 26 1.42 -12.89 3.06
C LEU A 26 1.70 -14.29 3.62
N LEU A 27 2.87 -14.87 3.31
CA LEU A 27 3.27 -16.18 3.85
C LEU A 27 3.37 -16.16 5.38
N LEU A 28 3.90 -15.08 5.96
CA LEU A 28 3.94 -14.91 7.41
C LEU A 28 2.54 -14.81 8.01
N ASN A 29 1.62 -14.09 7.38
CA ASN A 29 0.22 -14.02 7.81
C ASN A 29 -0.45 -15.39 7.77
N VAL A 30 -0.21 -16.19 6.71
CA VAL A 30 -0.68 -17.59 6.63
C VAL A 30 -0.12 -18.44 7.77
N PHE A 31 1.16 -18.31 8.08
CA PHE A 31 1.79 -19.02 9.19
C PHE A 31 1.14 -18.64 10.53
N ILE A 32 0.96 -17.34 10.80
CA ILE A 32 0.33 -16.84 12.03
C ILE A 32 -1.10 -17.38 12.13
N THR A 33 -1.87 -17.33 11.04
CA THR A 33 -3.27 -17.82 11.02
C THR A 33 -3.35 -19.32 11.35
N LYS A 34 -2.44 -20.12 10.80
CA LYS A 34 -2.41 -21.58 11.02
C LYS A 34 -1.94 -21.98 12.42
N GLN A 35 -0.98 -21.24 12.99
CA GLN A 35 -0.36 -21.60 14.26
C GLN A 35 -1.06 -20.95 15.47
N LEU A 36 -1.43 -19.68 15.35
CA LEU A 36 -1.99 -18.87 16.44
C LEU A 36 -3.50 -18.62 16.30
N GLY A 37 -4.08 -18.99 15.16
CA GLY A 37 -5.50 -18.80 14.86
C GLY A 37 -5.82 -17.45 14.22
N ALA A 38 -7.01 -17.34 13.65
CA ALA A 38 -7.45 -16.14 12.92
C ALA A 38 -7.67 -14.91 13.83
N SER A 39 -7.96 -15.11 15.12
CA SER A 39 -8.06 -14.01 16.10
C SER A 39 -6.71 -13.31 16.33
N ALA A 40 -5.61 -14.08 16.34
CA ALA A 40 -4.27 -13.52 16.48
C ALA A 40 -3.89 -12.58 15.33
N ILE A 41 -4.31 -12.91 14.11
CA ILE A 41 -4.07 -12.03 12.95
C ILE A 41 -4.92 -10.77 13.03
N GLY A 42 -6.13 -10.84 13.64
CA GLY A 42 -6.94 -9.66 13.95
C GLY A 42 -6.24 -8.73 14.95
N ILE A 43 -5.64 -9.27 16.00
CA ILE A 43 -4.83 -8.51 16.97
C ILE A 43 -3.62 -7.87 16.25
N LEU A 44 -2.94 -8.61 15.36
CA LEU A 44 -1.83 -8.07 14.57
C LEU A 44 -2.26 -6.89 13.72
N SER A 45 -3.39 -7.00 13.02
CA SER A 45 -3.93 -5.94 12.17
C SER A 45 -4.32 -4.69 12.97
N LEU A 46 -5.02 -4.87 14.11
CA LEU A 46 -5.33 -3.76 15.02
C LEU A 46 -4.06 -3.11 15.60
N THR A 47 -3.06 -3.92 15.96
CA THR A 47 -1.76 -3.41 16.41
C THR A 47 -1.08 -2.58 15.32
N GLY A 48 -1.15 -3.03 14.06
CA GLY A 48 -0.68 -2.28 12.90
C GLY A 48 -1.39 -0.94 12.73
N SER A 49 -2.71 -0.92 12.83
CA SER A 49 -3.52 0.31 12.74
C SER A 49 -3.21 1.29 13.90
N PHE A 50 -3.07 0.77 15.12
CA PHE A 50 -2.65 1.60 16.27
C PHE A 50 -1.24 2.17 16.06
N LEU A 51 -0.29 1.36 15.59
CA LEU A 51 1.06 1.82 15.25
C LEU A 51 1.06 2.82 14.10
N GLY A 52 0.10 2.77 13.21
CA GLY A 52 -0.10 3.77 12.16
C GLY A 52 -0.29 5.17 12.75
N ILE A 53 -1.19 5.32 13.74
CA ILE A 53 -1.40 6.60 14.45
C ILE A 53 -0.18 6.95 15.30
N ALA A 54 0.19 6.05 16.23
CA ALA A 54 1.26 6.30 17.18
C ALA A 54 2.61 6.56 16.47
N GLY A 55 2.87 5.87 15.35
CA GLY A 55 4.05 6.07 14.52
C GLY A 55 4.10 7.45 13.88
N ILE A 56 2.99 7.93 13.28
CA ILE A 56 2.95 9.29 12.69
C ILE A 56 3.07 10.36 13.77
N LEU A 57 2.43 10.18 14.93
CA LEU A 57 2.60 11.08 16.08
C LEU A 57 4.04 11.09 16.58
N SER A 58 4.73 9.94 16.57
CA SER A 58 6.12 9.81 17.00
C SER A 58 7.13 10.38 16.01
N ASN A 59 6.93 10.17 14.71
CA ASN A 59 7.94 10.52 13.70
C ASN A 59 7.61 11.78 12.90
N GLY A 60 6.38 12.33 13.01
CA GLY A 60 5.95 13.53 12.30
C GLY A 60 6.12 13.47 10.79
N ASN A 61 6.07 12.26 10.20
CA ASN A 61 6.37 11.99 8.78
C ASN A 61 7.82 12.41 8.38
N ALA A 62 8.78 12.13 9.27
CA ALA A 62 10.18 12.50 9.12
C ALA A 62 10.81 11.99 7.82
N PHE A 63 10.43 10.80 7.37
CA PHE A 63 10.92 10.25 6.10
C PHE A 63 10.70 11.22 4.93
N LEU A 64 9.50 11.77 4.80
CA LEU A 64 9.15 12.68 3.71
C LEU A 64 9.84 14.05 3.88
N CYS A 65 9.80 14.60 5.09
CA CYS A 65 10.38 15.92 5.40
C CYS A 65 11.90 15.92 5.19
N ILE A 66 12.60 14.92 5.76
CA ILE A 66 14.07 14.81 5.65
C ILE A 66 14.47 14.51 4.21
N SER A 67 13.78 13.55 3.54
CA SER A 67 14.09 13.21 2.15
C SER A 67 14.03 14.42 1.23
N ARG A 68 13.07 15.32 1.43
CA ARG A 68 12.93 16.54 0.64
C ARG A 68 13.97 17.59 1.01
N LEU A 69 14.06 17.96 2.29
CA LEU A 69 14.93 19.05 2.73
C LEU A 69 16.41 18.71 2.56
N VAL A 70 16.82 17.46 2.81
CA VAL A 70 18.19 16.99 2.54
C VAL A 70 18.48 17.03 1.04
N SER A 71 17.52 16.67 0.18
CA SER A 71 17.70 16.79 -1.28
C SER A 71 17.86 18.22 -1.74
N GLU A 72 17.15 19.18 -1.11
CA GLU A 72 17.29 20.61 -1.36
C GLU A 72 18.68 21.12 -0.92
N GLU A 73 19.18 20.68 0.24
CA GLU A 73 20.53 21.04 0.72
C GLU A 73 21.65 20.50 -0.19
N PHE A 74 21.52 19.28 -0.71
CA PHE A 74 22.46 18.75 -1.71
C PHE A 74 22.50 19.57 -3.01
N GLY A 75 21.44 20.31 -3.32
CA GLY A 75 21.36 21.20 -4.48
C GLY A 75 22.02 22.56 -4.27
N LYS A 76 22.37 22.92 -3.02
CA LYS A 76 22.96 24.21 -2.67
C LYS A 76 24.49 24.10 -2.57
N THR A 77 25.19 25.14 -3.02
CA THR A 77 26.65 25.22 -2.84
C THR A 77 26.96 25.50 -1.36
N GLY A 78 27.60 24.55 -0.67
CA GLY A 78 27.90 24.69 0.77
C GLY A 78 26.74 24.34 1.71
N GLY A 79 25.74 23.60 1.25
CA GLY A 79 24.66 23.07 2.10
C GLY A 79 25.14 22.02 3.11
N ASP A 80 24.39 21.86 4.20
CA ASP A 80 24.67 20.88 5.26
C ASP A 80 23.52 19.88 5.42
N PRO A 81 23.54 18.76 4.67
CA PRO A 81 22.56 17.71 4.77
C PRO A 81 22.54 17.00 6.14
N GLU A 82 23.71 16.95 6.84
CA GLU A 82 23.81 16.32 8.16
C GLU A 82 23.11 17.18 9.23
N GLY A 83 23.15 18.50 9.10
CA GLY A 83 22.42 19.41 9.99
C GLY A 83 20.91 19.21 9.91
N ILE A 84 20.35 19.03 8.71
CA ILE A 84 18.93 18.72 8.52
C ILE A 84 18.57 17.36 9.15
N LEU A 85 19.40 16.34 8.97
CA LEU A 85 19.21 15.04 9.63
C LEU A 85 19.22 15.20 11.16
N GLY A 86 20.15 15.99 11.71
CA GLY A 86 20.22 16.28 13.14
C GLY A 86 18.96 16.96 13.68
N TYR A 87 18.37 17.91 12.93
CA TYR A 87 17.10 18.54 13.29
C TYR A 87 15.94 17.53 13.25
N GLY A 88 15.91 16.66 12.24
CA GLY A 88 14.92 15.59 12.13
C GLY A 88 14.97 14.63 13.31
N ILE A 89 16.16 14.17 13.68
CA ILE A 89 16.35 13.25 14.84
C ILE A 89 15.89 13.94 16.14
N ARG A 90 16.25 15.23 16.35
CA ARG A 90 15.82 15.99 17.55
C ARG A 90 14.29 16.09 17.63
N LEU A 91 13.64 16.46 16.52
CA LEU A 91 12.18 16.55 16.48
C LEU A 91 11.53 15.19 16.73
N CYS A 92 12.03 14.13 16.08
CA CYS A 92 11.53 12.77 16.27
C CYS A 92 11.72 12.26 17.71
N LEU A 93 12.84 12.55 18.35
CA LEU A 93 13.05 12.17 19.75
C LEU A 93 12.09 12.90 20.68
N LEU A 94 11.81 14.17 20.46
CA LEU A 94 10.82 14.94 21.24
C LEU A 94 9.41 14.37 21.06
N LEU A 95 8.99 14.17 19.82
CA LEU A 95 7.65 13.63 19.49
C LEU A 95 7.49 12.18 19.97
N SER A 96 8.50 11.33 19.74
CA SER A 96 8.45 9.93 20.16
C SER A 96 8.49 9.77 21.66
N SER A 97 9.22 10.61 22.39
CA SER A 97 9.20 10.60 23.86
C SER A 97 7.82 10.97 24.41
N ALA A 98 7.19 12.02 23.86
CA ALA A 98 5.85 12.44 24.26
C ALA A 98 4.81 11.36 23.95
N THR A 99 4.84 10.80 22.72
CA THR A 99 3.91 9.74 22.29
C THR A 99 4.14 8.45 23.10
N SER A 100 5.38 8.09 23.36
CA SER A 100 5.76 6.92 24.18
C SER A 100 5.25 7.06 25.61
N ALA A 101 5.41 8.23 26.23
CA ALA A 101 4.85 8.51 27.55
C ALA A 101 3.32 8.38 27.54
N ALA A 102 2.65 8.97 26.55
CA ALA A 102 1.21 8.84 26.41
C ALA A 102 0.76 7.37 26.27
N VAL A 103 1.40 6.57 25.42
CA VAL A 103 1.08 5.15 25.22
C VAL A 103 1.33 4.35 26.50
N PHE A 104 2.43 4.63 27.22
CA PHE A 104 2.76 3.92 28.46
C PHE A 104 1.74 4.18 29.57
N PHE A 105 1.38 5.45 29.82
CA PHE A 105 0.43 5.82 30.89
C PHE A 105 -1.02 5.51 30.52
N LEU A 106 -1.37 5.59 29.23
CA LEU A 106 -2.71 5.30 28.73
C LEU A 106 -2.87 3.86 28.25
N ALA A 107 -1.93 2.95 28.55
CA ALA A 107 -1.96 1.56 28.08
C ALA A 107 -3.27 0.84 28.44
N GLU A 108 -3.77 1.03 29.68
CA GLU A 108 -5.01 0.41 30.14
C GLU A 108 -6.26 0.92 29.38
N PRO A 109 -6.58 2.23 29.32
CA PRO A 109 -7.72 2.70 28.55
C PRO A 109 -7.61 2.43 27.04
N ILE A 110 -6.38 2.41 26.48
CA ILE A 110 -6.15 2.03 25.08
C ILE A 110 -6.49 0.54 24.87
N SER A 111 -6.00 -0.34 25.75
CA SER A 111 -6.26 -1.78 25.64
C SER A 111 -7.76 -2.07 25.74
N LEU A 112 -8.46 -1.48 26.70
CA LEU A 112 -9.88 -1.73 26.91
C LEU A 112 -10.77 -1.17 25.79
N ARG A 113 -10.45 0.02 25.26
CA ARG A 113 -11.30 0.69 24.27
C ARG A 113 -10.96 0.32 22.83
N PHE A 114 -9.67 0.19 22.51
CA PHE A 114 -9.21 -0.06 21.14
C PHE A 114 -9.09 -1.55 20.85
N PHE A 115 -8.57 -2.34 21.79
CA PHE A 115 -8.39 -3.80 21.63
C PHE A 115 -9.50 -4.63 22.28
N SER A 116 -10.41 -3.98 22.99
CA SER A 116 -11.56 -4.62 23.67
C SER A 116 -11.20 -5.72 24.67
N GLY A 117 -10.01 -5.66 25.27
CA GLY A 117 -9.52 -6.63 26.26
C GLY A 117 -8.31 -6.14 27.05
N THR A 118 -7.93 -6.89 28.08
CA THR A 118 -6.80 -6.57 28.96
C THR A 118 -5.46 -7.18 28.50
N GLY A 119 -5.51 -8.17 27.59
CA GLY A 119 -4.33 -8.92 27.14
C GLY A 119 -3.24 -8.06 26.46
N MET A 120 -3.59 -6.85 25.98
CA MET A 120 -2.63 -5.97 25.30
C MET A 120 -1.91 -5.00 26.25
N ILE A 121 -2.30 -4.87 27.52
CA ILE A 121 -1.74 -3.86 28.45
C ILE A 121 -0.22 -4.00 28.60
N ALA A 122 0.24 -5.21 28.88
CA ALA A 122 1.68 -5.49 29.03
C ALA A 122 2.44 -5.18 27.73
N ALA A 123 1.94 -5.61 26.60
CA ALA A 123 2.54 -5.37 25.29
C ALA A 123 2.62 -3.88 24.94
N LEU A 124 1.55 -3.10 25.23
CA LEU A 124 1.53 -1.64 25.03
C LEU A 124 2.58 -0.91 25.86
N ARG A 125 2.88 -1.39 27.07
CA ARG A 125 3.94 -0.80 27.91
C ARG A 125 5.36 -0.99 27.32
N PHE A 126 5.60 -2.00 26.50
CA PHE A 126 6.86 -2.19 25.79
C PHE A 126 6.90 -1.49 24.43
N MET A 127 5.76 -1.09 23.88
CA MET A 127 5.65 -0.42 22.56
C MET A 127 6.45 0.90 22.43
N PRO A 128 6.70 1.70 23.50
CA PRO A 128 7.58 2.87 23.45
C PRO A 128 8.93 2.61 22.78
N VAL A 129 9.53 1.44 22.98
CA VAL A 129 10.81 1.07 22.35
C VAL A 129 10.66 1.01 20.83
N ALA A 130 9.57 0.42 20.32
CA ALA A 130 9.28 0.36 18.89
C ALA A 130 9.02 1.75 18.29
N LEU A 131 8.35 2.64 19.03
CA LEU A 131 8.04 4.00 18.57
C LEU A 131 9.31 4.85 18.43
N VAL A 132 10.20 4.83 19.43
CA VAL A 132 11.45 5.57 19.39
C VAL A 132 12.37 5.03 18.29
N THR A 133 12.60 3.72 18.25
CA THR A 133 13.49 3.10 17.24
C THR A 133 12.96 3.26 15.84
N GLY A 134 11.64 3.13 15.63
CA GLY A 134 10.98 3.34 14.34
C GLY A 134 11.06 4.79 13.87
N SER A 135 10.90 5.77 14.77
CA SER A 135 10.98 7.19 14.45
C SER A 135 12.37 7.61 14.01
N VAL A 136 13.41 7.17 14.72
CA VAL A 136 14.80 7.44 14.35
C VAL A 136 15.16 6.73 13.04
N SER A 137 14.68 5.49 12.84
CA SER A 137 14.86 4.76 11.57
C SER A 137 14.26 5.53 10.39
N ALA A 138 13.09 6.15 10.55
CA ALA A 138 12.45 6.96 9.51
C ALA A 138 13.32 8.16 9.09
N CYS A 139 14.06 8.77 10.03
CA CYS A 139 15.01 9.85 9.73
C CYS A 139 16.15 9.36 8.82
N PHE A 140 16.80 8.27 9.18
CA PHE A 140 17.89 7.70 8.37
C PHE A 140 17.41 7.21 7.01
N LYS A 141 16.23 6.58 6.93
CA LYS A 141 15.62 6.18 5.64
C LYS A 141 15.38 7.40 4.75
N GLY A 142 14.87 8.51 5.31
CA GLY A 142 14.70 9.78 4.60
C GLY A 142 16.02 10.34 4.06
N TYR A 143 17.08 10.29 4.85
CA TYR A 143 18.42 10.72 4.46
C TYR A 143 18.98 9.87 3.30
N PHE A 144 18.94 8.52 3.43
CA PHE A 144 19.41 7.64 2.36
C PHE A 144 18.60 7.76 1.07
N ASN A 145 17.31 8.01 1.18
CA ASN A 145 16.46 8.27 0.03
C ASN A 145 16.88 9.57 -0.71
N ALA A 146 17.18 10.64 0.04
CA ALA A 146 17.72 11.88 -0.50
C ALA A 146 19.08 11.69 -1.19
N CYS A 147 19.94 10.84 -0.61
CA CYS A 147 21.24 10.46 -1.18
C CYS A 147 21.14 9.54 -2.41
N ARG A 148 19.92 9.17 -2.86
CA ARG A 148 19.65 8.21 -3.94
C ARG A 148 20.28 6.82 -3.67
N ARG A 149 20.34 6.41 -2.41
CA ARG A 149 20.84 5.10 -1.95
C ARG A 149 19.68 4.23 -1.45
N ALA A 150 18.61 4.17 -2.22
CA ALA A 150 17.41 3.41 -1.89
C ALA A 150 17.67 1.90 -1.65
N ALA A 151 18.71 1.34 -2.25
CA ALA A 151 19.14 -0.04 -2.00
C ALA A 151 19.54 -0.29 -0.54
N VAL A 152 20.09 0.72 0.16
CA VAL A 152 20.44 0.59 1.59
C VAL A 152 19.18 0.47 2.44
N THR A 153 18.20 1.36 2.22
CA THR A 153 16.92 1.31 2.94
C THR A 153 16.20 0.00 2.69
N ALA A 154 16.16 -0.47 1.45
CA ALA A 154 15.55 -1.72 1.06
C ALA A 154 16.24 -2.95 1.70
N ALA A 155 17.57 -3.00 1.75
CA ALA A 155 18.31 -4.06 2.44
C ALA A 155 18.02 -4.07 3.96
N CYS A 156 17.90 -2.89 4.58
CA CYS A 156 17.52 -2.78 6.00
C CYS A 156 16.08 -3.22 6.24
N ASP A 157 15.15 -2.96 5.29
CA ASP A 157 13.76 -3.40 5.40
C ASP A 157 13.64 -4.92 5.28
N ILE A 158 14.37 -5.55 4.34
CA ILE A 158 14.42 -7.02 4.22
C ILE A 158 14.98 -7.65 5.48
N THR A 159 16.08 -7.12 6.02
CA THR A 159 16.70 -7.67 7.23
C THR A 159 15.79 -7.49 8.44
N GLY A 160 15.15 -6.33 8.59
CA GLY A 160 14.17 -6.08 9.64
C GLY A 160 12.99 -7.04 9.55
N PHE A 161 12.48 -7.27 8.34
CA PHE A 161 11.40 -8.24 8.11
C PHE A 161 11.83 -9.68 8.43
N ALA A 162 13.05 -10.07 8.04
CA ALA A 162 13.61 -11.40 8.36
C ALA A 162 13.72 -11.60 9.88
N VAL A 163 14.20 -10.59 10.62
CA VAL A 163 14.27 -10.63 12.09
C VAL A 163 12.87 -10.72 12.70
N LYS A 164 11.91 -9.92 12.22
CA LYS A 164 10.51 -9.99 12.64
C LYS A 164 9.95 -11.41 12.47
N SER A 165 10.13 -11.98 11.30
CA SER A 165 9.64 -13.32 10.96
C SER A 165 10.29 -14.38 11.82
N ALA A 166 11.62 -14.30 12.03
CA ALA A 166 12.35 -15.23 12.89
C ALA A 166 11.86 -15.16 14.34
N VAL A 167 11.63 -13.98 14.90
CA VAL A 167 11.11 -13.81 16.25
C VAL A 167 9.72 -14.44 16.38
N ILE A 168 8.82 -14.20 15.42
CA ILE A 168 7.48 -14.79 15.42
C ILE A 168 7.58 -16.32 15.37
N VAL A 169 8.35 -16.89 14.43
CA VAL A 169 8.47 -18.35 14.27
C VAL A 169 9.08 -19.02 15.51
N ILE A 170 10.18 -18.46 16.03
CA ILE A 170 10.88 -19.02 17.20
C ILE A 170 9.99 -18.93 18.45
N MET A 171 9.41 -17.77 18.72
CA MET A 171 8.59 -17.56 19.93
C MET A 171 7.30 -18.39 19.87
N THR A 172 6.69 -18.55 18.71
CA THR A 172 5.52 -19.42 18.51
C THR A 172 5.89 -20.90 18.74
N GLY A 173 7.07 -21.33 18.25
CA GLY A 173 7.54 -22.71 18.47
C GLY A 173 7.92 -23.03 19.91
N LEU A 174 8.31 -22.02 20.71
CA LEU A 174 8.66 -22.17 22.12
C LEU A 174 7.44 -22.04 23.07
N SER A 175 6.32 -21.48 22.58
CA SER A 175 5.12 -21.22 23.39
C SER A 175 4.24 -22.47 23.45
N ASN A 176 4.23 -23.14 24.59
CA ASN A 176 3.35 -24.31 24.83
C ASN A 176 1.88 -23.93 25.12
N ASN A 177 1.63 -22.67 25.53
CA ASN A 177 0.29 -22.14 25.82
C ASN A 177 0.06 -20.84 25.06
N VAL A 178 -0.85 -20.85 24.11
CA VAL A 178 -1.23 -19.67 23.32
C VAL A 178 -2.34 -18.91 24.04
N THR A 179 -1.95 -18.02 24.98
CA THR A 179 -2.87 -17.05 25.58
C THR A 179 -2.88 -15.76 24.76
N GLU A 180 -3.94 -14.96 24.85
CA GLU A 180 -4.01 -13.64 24.17
C GLU A 180 -2.82 -12.74 24.54
N GLU A 181 -2.42 -12.75 25.81
CA GLU A 181 -1.28 -11.98 26.31
C GLU A 181 0.04 -12.43 25.65
N THR A 182 0.24 -13.75 25.52
CA THR A 182 1.41 -14.33 24.84
C THR A 182 1.46 -13.91 23.37
N VAL A 183 0.33 -13.96 22.67
CA VAL A 183 0.22 -13.52 21.27
C VAL A 183 0.58 -12.03 21.14
N CYS A 184 0.00 -11.18 21.99
CA CYS A 184 0.30 -9.74 22.01
C CYS A 184 1.79 -9.48 22.26
N GLY A 185 2.39 -10.21 23.22
CA GLY A 185 3.83 -10.11 23.55
C GLY A 185 4.73 -10.49 22.35
N ILE A 186 4.42 -11.61 21.68
CA ILE A 186 5.16 -12.06 20.48
C ILE A 186 5.07 -11.01 19.37
N LEU A 187 3.89 -10.48 19.11
CA LEU A 187 3.67 -9.52 18.04
C LEU A 187 4.41 -8.21 18.30
N VAL A 188 4.25 -7.62 19.48
CA VAL A 188 4.94 -6.36 19.82
C VAL A 188 6.45 -6.58 19.92
N GLY A 189 6.90 -7.69 20.52
CA GLY A 189 8.33 -8.06 20.57
C GLY A 189 8.95 -8.20 19.19
N SER A 190 8.22 -8.78 18.22
CA SER A 190 8.68 -8.88 16.84
C SER A 190 8.82 -7.52 16.14
N ILE A 191 7.93 -6.57 16.44
CA ILE A 191 7.99 -5.20 15.89
C ILE A 191 9.17 -4.44 16.50
N ILE A 192 9.42 -4.60 17.80
CA ILE A 192 10.59 -4.01 18.48
C ILE A 192 11.88 -4.55 17.85
N ALA A 193 11.98 -5.86 17.66
CA ALA A 193 13.14 -6.49 17.06
C ALA A 193 13.37 -6.02 15.61
N CYS A 194 12.30 -5.91 14.80
CA CYS A 194 12.35 -5.37 13.45
C CYS A 194 12.90 -3.94 13.43
N ASN A 195 12.29 -3.03 14.20
CA ASN A 195 12.69 -1.62 14.21
C ASN A 195 14.11 -1.44 14.76
N SER A 196 14.48 -2.18 15.80
CA SER A 196 15.81 -2.08 16.40
C SER A 196 16.91 -2.60 15.48
N SER A 197 16.69 -3.74 14.80
CA SER A 197 17.64 -4.30 13.83
C SER A 197 17.78 -3.39 12.59
N SER A 198 16.68 -2.87 12.06
CA SER A 198 16.70 -1.90 10.97
C SER A 198 17.46 -0.63 11.36
N LEU A 199 17.20 -0.09 12.56
CA LEU A 199 17.91 1.10 13.05
C LEU A 199 19.40 0.86 13.17
N LEU A 200 19.81 -0.27 13.76
CA LEU A 200 21.22 -0.62 13.91
C LEU A 200 21.95 -0.63 12.56
N LEU A 201 21.37 -1.31 11.57
CA LEU A 201 21.94 -1.38 10.22
C LEU A 201 21.98 -0.03 9.53
N LEU A 202 20.93 0.79 9.68
CA LEU A 202 20.90 2.15 9.12
C LEU A 202 21.97 3.06 9.73
N VAL A 203 22.19 2.95 11.05
CA VAL A 203 23.25 3.71 11.74
C VAL A 203 24.64 3.26 11.27
N ILE A 204 24.88 1.94 11.18
CA ILE A 204 26.15 1.40 10.66
C ILE A 204 26.37 1.88 9.22
N ALA A 205 25.35 1.76 8.36
CA ALA A 205 25.43 2.23 6.97
C ALA A 205 25.69 3.75 6.90
N TYR A 206 25.07 4.53 7.79
CA TYR A 206 25.33 5.99 7.88
C TYR A 206 26.77 6.27 8.26
N LEU A 207 27.31 5.63 9.28
CA LEU A 207 28.71 5.83 9.72
C LEU A 207 29.72 5.45 8.63
N MET A 208 29.44 4.43 7.83
CA MET A 208 30.30 3.98 6.72
C MET A 208 30.18 4.84 5.46
N LEU A 209 28.99 5.34 5.18
CA LEU A 209 28.66 5.94 3.88
C LEU A 209 28.41 7.45 3.93
N ARG A 210 28.48 8.06 5.11
CA ARG A 210 28.27 9.51 5.25
C ARG A 210 29.30 10.30 4.44
N GLN A 211 28.84 11.31 3.74
CA GLN A 211 29.68 12.27 3.04
C GLN A 211 29.70 13.56 3.86
N ARG A 212 30.79 13.78 4.59
CA ARG A 212 30.98 15.04 5.31
C ARG A 212 31.05 16.19 4.32
N GLN A 213 30.06 17.06 4.36
CA GLN A 213 30.10 18.37 3.70
C GLN A 213 30.30 19.42 4.79
N ASN A 214 31.38 20.17 4.71
CA ASN A 214 31.69 21.25 5.63
C ASN A 214 30.87 22.51 5.27
N GLY A 215 29.54 22.37 5.24
CA GLY A 215 28.61 23.45 4.97
C GLY A 215 27.98 24.02 6.25
N ARG A 216 27.25 25.13 6.11
CA ARG A 216 26.34 25.62 7.16
C ARG A 216 24.93 25.29 6.75
N CYS A 217 24.16 24.68 7.68
CA CYS A 217 22.75 24.41 7.45
C CYS A 217 22.02 25.74 7.14
N SER A 218 21.33 25.78 6.01
CA SER A 218 20.64 26.99 5.54
C SER A 218 19.37 27.28 6.35
N LEU A 219 18.84 26.30 7.08
CA LEU A 219 17.62 26.39 7.86
C LEU A 219 17.92 26.37 9.35
N SER A 220 17.11 27.09 10.14
CA SER A 220 17.07 26.97 11.59
C SER A 220 16.15 25.81 12.01
N PHE A 221 16.30 25.32 13.23
CA PHE A 221 15.40 24.28 13.77
C PHE A 221 13.94 24.72 13.78
N ARG A 222 13.66 26.00 14.02
CA ARG A 222 12.31 26.59 14.01
C ARG A 222 11.70 26.55 12.60
N GLU A 223 12.46 26.88 11.59
CA GLU A 223 12.00 26.81 10.19
C GLU A 223 11.77 25.37 9.76
N TYR A 224 12.67 24.43 10.17
CA TYR A 224 12.49 23.00 9.93
C TYR A 224 11.17 22.50 10.52
N THR A 225 10.88 22.81 11.79
CA THR A 225 9.63 22.40 12.45
C THR A 225 8.41 23.04 11.80
N GLY A 226 8.47 24.32 11.43
CA GLY A 226 7.41 25.04 10.73
C GLY A 226 7.09 24.43 9.36
N TYR A 227 8.08 23.84 8.69
CA TYR A 227 7.91 23.12 7.44
C TYR A 227 7.27 21.73 7.64
N CYS A 228 7.65 21.01 8.71
CA CYS A 228 7.17 19.67 8.98
C CYS A 228 5.74 19.64 9.54
N LEU A 229 5.33 20.65 10.32
CA LEU A 229 4.05 20.70 11.02
C LEU A 229 2.81 20.52 10.11
N PRO A 230 2.70 21.23 8.96
CA PRO A 230 1.57 21.06 8.04
C PRO A 230 1.52 19.67 7.41
N ILE A 231 2.68 19.09 7.08
CA ILE A 231 2.80 17.74 6.51
C ILE A 231 2.36 16.71 7.55
N MET A 232 2.81 16.89 8.78
CA MET A 232 2.44 16.04 9.91
C MET A 232 0.93 16.08 10.17
N GLY A 233 0.31 17.27 10.18
CA GLY A 233 -1.12 17.43 10.42
C GLY A 233 -1.98 16.66 9.42
N GLY A 234 -1.66 16.75 8.13
CA GLY A 234 -2.35 15.99 7.09
C GLY A 234 -2.19 14.48 7.25
N SER A 235 -0.99 14.02 7.63
CA SER A 235 -0.71 12.60 7.85
C SER A 235 -1.39 12.05 9.11
N ILE A 236 -1.45 12.84 10.18
CA ILE A 236 -2.18 12.47 11.42
C ILE A 236 -3.66 12.31 11.11
N LEU A 237 -4.27 13.26 10.41
CA LEU A 237 -5.69 13.18 10.08
C LEU A 237 -6.04 11.90 9.30
N THR A 238 -5.25 11.57 8.28
CA THR A 238 -5.44 10.32 7.51
C THR A 238 -5.24 9.07 8.36
N ALA A 239 -4.22 9.04 9.21
CA ALA A 239 -3.97 7.90 10.09
C ALA A 239 -5.07 7.70 11.13
N VAL A 240 -5.55 8.78 11.73
CA VAL A 240 -6.66 8.72 12.70
C VAL A 240 -7.93 8.19 12.03
N LEU A 241 -8.26 8.67 10.84
CA LEU A 241 -9.44 8.19 10.11
C LEU A 241 -9.31 6.71 9.73
N SER A 242 -8.15 6.29 9.21
CA SER A 242 -7.89 4.90 8.86
C SER A 242 -8.01 3.99 10.07
N SER A 243 -7.28 4.29 11.14
CA SER A 243 -7.27 3.45 12.33
C SER A 243 -8.61 3.46 13.07
N THR A 244 -9.36 4.57 13.00
CA THR A 244 -10.74 4.61 13.53
C THR A 244 -11.65 3.67 12.74
N ASN A 245 -11.54 3.66 11.40
CA ASN A 245 -12.28 2.73 10.56
C ASN A 245 -11.98 1.28 10.97
N ASP A 246 -10.70 0.92 11.12
CA ASP A 246 -10.29 -0.44 11.44
C ASP A 246 -10.74 -0.87 12.84
N ALA A 247 -10.65 0.02 13.84
CA ALA A 247 -11.12 -0.24 15.19
C ALA A 247 -12.65 -0.37 15.28
N LEU A 248 -13.40 0.33 14.43
CA LEU A 248 -14.86 0.26 14.42
C LEU A 248 -15.40 -1.05 13.85
N ILE A 249 -14.69 -1.71 12.91
CA ILE A 249 -15.17 -2.93 12.28
C ILE A 249 -15.45 -4.05 13.31
N PRO A 250 -14.51 -4.44 14.20
CA PRO A 250 -14.79 -5.47 15.21
C PRO A 250 -15.89 -5.04 16.20
N VAL A 251 -15.94 -3.76 16.56
CA VAL A 251 -16.99 -3.22 17.47
C VAL A 251 -18.38 -3.36 16.83
N CYS A 252 -18.52 -3.00 15.56
CA CYS A 252 -19.78 -3.10 14.84
C CYS A 252 -20.19 -4.55 14.57
N LEU A 253 -19.23 -5.48 14.34
CA LEU A 253 -19.49 -6.91 14.22
C LEU A 253 -20.04 -7.50 15.53
N ARG A 254 -19.52 -7.06 16.68
CA ARG A 254 -20.07 -7.44 17.99
C ARG A 254 -21.49 -6.92 18.19
N GLN A 255 -21.82 -5.72 17.72
CA GLN A 255 -23.19 -5.19 17.74
C GLN A 255 -24.15 -6.01 16.86
N TYR A 256 -23.66 -6.61 15.79
CA TYR A 256 -24.42 -7.54 14.94
C TYR A 256 -24.76 -8.86 15.67
N GLY A 257 -23.93 -9.27 16.64
CA GLY A 257 -24.13 -10.49 17.42
C GLY A 257 -22.94 -11.45 17.42
N ASP A 258 -21.82 -11.08 16.80
CA ASP A 258 -20.61 -11.89 16.84
C ASP A 258 -19.97 -11.85 18.24
N SER A 259 -19.38 -12.95 18.68
CA SER A 259 -18.52 -12.97 19.87
C SER A 259 -17.27 -12.11 19.64
N ALA A 260 -16.58 -11.72 20.71
CA ALA A 260 -15.36 -10.91 20.59
C ALA A 260 -14.29 -11.60 19.73
N GLY A 261 -14.10 -12.92 19.90
CA GLY A 261 -13.15 -13.70 19.13
C GLY A 261 -13.54 -13.84 17.64
N GLU A 262 -14.82 -14.07 17.37
CA GLU A 262 -15.33 -14.15 15.98
C GLU A 262 -15.21 -12.82 15.25
N ALA A 263 -15.58 -11.70 15.89
CA ALA A 263 -15.46 -10.38 15.30
C ALA A 263 -14.00 -10.05 14.95
N LEU A 264 -13.07 -10.36 15.86
CA LEU A 264 -11.64 -10.14 15.65
C LEU A 264 -11.06 -11.07 14.57
N SER A 265 -11.51 -12.33 14.53
CA SER A 265 -11.13 -13.30 13.50
C SER A 265 -11.60 -12.87 12.11
N LYS A 266 -12.86 -12.44 11.97
CA LYS A 266 -13.43 -11.94 10.71
C LYS A 266 -12.69 -10.69 10.23
N PHE A 267 -12.40 -9.76 11.13
CA PHE A 267 -11.60 -8.58 10.83
C PHE A 267 -10.18 -8.94 10.39
N GLY A 268 -9.53 -9.85 11.12
CA GLY A 268 -8.17 -10.30 10.81
C GLY A 268 -8.07 -10.98 9.44
N ILE A 269 -9.02 -11.85 9.10
CA ILE A 269 -9.11 -12.48 7.78
C ILE A 269 -9.26 -11.41 6.68
N PHE A 270 -10.14 -10.43 6.90
CA PHE A 270 -10.35 -9.35 5.94
C PHE A 270 -9.08 -8.51 5.73
N GLU A 271 -8.48 -8.02 6.82
CA GLU A 271 -7.37 -7.06 6.77
C GLU A 271 -6.03 -7.72 6.38
N ALA A 272 -5.77 -8.94 6.87
CA ALA A 272 -4.46 -9.57 6.71
C ALA A 272 -4.39 -10.62 5.59
N ILE A 273 -5.52 -11.08 5.07
CA ILE A 273 -5.56 -12.07 3.97
C ILE A 273 -6.27 -11.49 2.75
N VAL A 274 -7.51 -11.02 2.91
CA VAL A 274 -8.33 -10.58 1.76
C VAL A 274 -7.74 -9.34 1.11
N LEU A 275 -7.52 -8.27 1.88
CA LEU A 275 -7.00 -7.01 1.33
C LEU A 275 -5.61 -7.17 0.69
N PRO A 276 -4.60 -7.78 1.34
CA PRO A 276 -3.30 -7.99 0.71
C PRO A 276 -3.39 -8.81 -0.59
N THR A 277 -4.28 -9.80 -0.64
CA THR A 277 -4.50 -10.60 -1.86
C THR A 277 -5.05 -9.75 -3.00
N LEU A 278 -6.02 -8.88 -2.73
CA LEU A 278 -6.60 -7.97 -3.72
C LEU A 278 -5.60 -6.92 -4.19
N PHE A 279 -4.73 -6.44 -3.29
CA PHE A 279 -3.72 -5.43 -3.61
C PHE A 279 -2.43 -5.99 -4.21
N PHE A 280 -2.14 -7.29 -4.04
CA PHE A 280 -0.89 -7.90 -4.49
C PHE A 280 -0.54 -7.60 -5.96
N PRO A 281 -1.44 -7.78 -6.95
CA PRO A 281 -1.11 -7.45 -8.33
C PRO A 281 -0.86 -5.94 -8.56
N SER A 282 -1.42 -5.07 -7.72
CA SER A 282 -1.30 -3.61 -7.87
C SER A 282 0.10 -3.06 -7.59
N VAL A 283 1.01 -3.85 -7.01
CA VAL A 283 2.40 -3.46 -6.74
C VAL A 283 3.10 -2.98 -8.02
N ILE A 284 2.74 -3.57 -9.17
CA ILE A 284 3.22 -3.12 -10.49
C ILE A 284 2.82 -1.67 -10.76
N LEU A 285 1.58 -1.30 -10.45
CA LEU A 285 1.07 0.07 -10.64
C LEU A 285 1.66 1.04 -9.62
N CYS A 286 1.84 0.60 -8.37
CA CYS A 286 2.50 1.38 -7.33
C CYS A 286 3.92 1.77 -7.73
N SER A 287 4.68 0.84 -8.30
CA SER A 287 6.03 1.11 -8.79
C SER A 287 6.08 2.09 -9.97
N MET A 288 5.03 2.09 -10.81
CA MET A 288 4.90 3.04 -11.92
C MET A 288 4.46 4.43 -11.48
N SER A 289 3.89 4.58 -10.28
CA SER A 289 3.32 5.85 -9.81
C SER A 289 4.33 7.00 -9.80
N GLY A 290 5.58 6.75 -9.41
CA GLY A 290 6.65 7.75 -9.45
C GLY A 290 6.97 8.26 -10.86
N ILE A 291 6.94 7.36 -11.85
CA ILE A 291 7.12 7.71 -13.28
C ILE A 291 5.93 8.54 -13.76
N ILE A 292 4.70 8.14 -13.41
CA ILE A 292 3.48 8.85 -13.77
C ILE A 292 3.51 10.29 -13.22
N ILE A 293 3.88 10.46 -11.96
CA ILE A 293 4.01 11.79 -11.32
C ILE A 293 5.02 12.65 -12.08
N SER A 294 6.21 12.11 -12.33
CA SER A 294 7.30 12.88 -12.96
C SER A 294 7.01 13.25 -14.41
N GLU A 295 6.46 12.34 -15.21
CA GLU A 295 6.10 12.61 -16.61
C GLU A 295 4.94 13.60 -16.73
N THR A 296 3.93 13.48 -15.87
CA THR A 296 2.81 14.42 -15.82
C THR A 296 3.27 15.82 -15.41
N ALA A 297 4.13 15.92 -14.40
CA ALA A 297 4.69 17.19 -13.95
C ALA A 297 5.55 17.88 -15.05
N ARG A 298 6.38 17.10 -15.75
CA ARG A 298 7.17 17.61 -16.89
C ARG A 298 6.30 18.13 -18.02
N ALA A 299 5.28 17.35 -18.41
CA ALA A 299 4.35 17.75 -19.47
C ALA A 299 3.58 19.02 -19.09
N ARG A 300 3.22 19.16 -17.80
CA ARG A 300 2.56 20.36 -17.26
C ARG A 300 3.49 21.56 -17.27
N ALA A 301 4.73 21.42 -16.82
CA ALA A 301 5.73 22.51 -16.85
C ALA A 301 6.01 22.99 -18.28
N ALA A 302 6.04 22.05 -19.24
CA ALA A 302 6.16 22.37 -20.67
C ALA A 302 4.88 22.92 -21.31
N LYS A 303 3.78 23.07 -20.54
CA LYS A 303 2.44 23.49 -21.03
C LYS A 303 1.92 22.64 -22.20
N ASN A 304 2.39 21.40 -22.35
CA ASN A 304 2.01 20.50 -23.44
C ASN A 304 0.75 19.69 -23.09
N GLN A 305 -0.43 20.28 -23.37
CA GLN A 305 -1.73 19.67 -23.11
C GLN A 305 -1.98 18.40 -23.94
N ILE A 306 -1.46 18.34 -25.15
CA ILE A 306 -1.61 17.17 -26.05
C ILE A 306 -0.91 15.96 -25.40
N ARG A 307 0.32 16.14 -24.93
CA ARG A 307 1.08 15.08 -24.24
C ARG A 307 0.39 14.63 -22.96
N ILE A 308 -0.13 15.56 -22.15
CA ILE A 308 -0.86 15.22 -20.92
C ILE A 308 -2.09 14.38 -21.26
N ARG A 309 -2.89 14.82 -22.23
CA ARG A 309 -4.11 14.11 -22.66
C ARG A 309 -3.81 12.71 -23.17
N TYR A 310 -2.85 12.57 -24.06
CA TYR A 310 -2.44 11.28 -24.64
C TYR A 310 -1.93 10.32 -23.56
N PHE A 311 -0.99 10.77 -22.73
CA PHE A 311 -0.41 9.99 -21.64
C PHE A 311 -1.47 9.54 -20.63
N THR A 312 -2.36 10.45 -20.21
CA THR A 312 -3.46 10.14 -19.29
C THR A 312 -4.43 9.12 -19.87
N LYS A 313 -4.80 9.26 -21.14
CA LYS A 313 -5.71 8.32 -21.82
C LYS A 313 -5.10 6.92 -21.88
N ARG A 314 -3.84 6.84 -22.30
CA ARG A 314 -3.11 5.57 -22.45
C ARG A 314 -2.94 4.85 -21.11
N ILE A 315 -2.53 5.56 -20.05
CA ILE A 315 -2.28 4.93 -18.77
C ILE A 315 -3.57 4.45 -18.09
N LYS A 316 -4.68 5.22 -18.18
CA LYS A 316 -5.99 4.80 -17.71
C LYS A 316 -6.48 3.53 -18.43
N ALA A 317 -6.31 3.45 -19.73
CA ALA A 317 -6.71 2.27 -20.51
C ALA A 317 -5.91 1.02 -20.13
N TRP A 318 -4.59 1.14 -19.99
CA TRP A 318 -3.73 0.05 -19.53
C TRP A 318 -4.09 -0.42 -18.11
N THR A 319 -4.35 0.52 -17.21
CA THR A 319 -4.77 0.20 -15.85
C THR A 319 -6.08 -0.57 -15.82
N LEU A 320 -7.09 -0.12 -16.58
CA LEU A 320 -8.38 -0.83 -16.67
C LEU A 320 -8.23 -2.23 -17.25
N MET A 321 -7.46 -2.38 -18.32
CA MET A 321 -7.19 -3.68 -18.92
C MET A 321 -6.55 -4.64 -17.89
N PHE A 322 -5.50 -4.20 -17.23
CA PHE A 322 -4.80 -5.00 -16.21
C PHE A 322 -5.69 -5.32 -15.01
N SER A 323 -6.44 -4.34 -14.51
CA SER A 323 -7.29 -4.51 -13.32
C SER A 323 -8.50 -5.41 -13.58
N VAL A 324 -9.09 -5.35 -14.79
CA VAL A 324 -10.19 -6.25 -15.18
C VAL A 324 -9.71 -7.70 -15.24
N PHE A 325 -8.53 -7.96 -15.82
CA PHE A 325 -7.94 -9.29 -15.80
C PHE A 325 -7.69 -9.77 -14.37
N SER A 326 -7.07 -8.92 -13.53
CA SER A 326 -6.82 -9.25 -12.12
C SER A 326 -8.11 -9.54 -11.34
N ALA A 327 -9.17 -8.74 -11.57
CA ALA A 327 -10.48 -8.96 -10.97
C ALA A 327 -11.08 -10.30 -11.39
N ALA A 328 -11.06 -10.61 -12.70
CA ALA A 328 -11.59 -11.85 -13.23
C ALA A 328 -10.83 -13.08 -12.68
N PHE A 329 -9.50 -12.99 -12.57
CA PHE A 329 -8.66 -14.03 -11.97
C PHE A 329 -9.02 -14.25 -10.49
N LEU A 330 -9.14 -13.18 -9.71
CA LEU A 330 -9.51 -13.25 -8.29
C LEU A 330 -10.94 -13.75 -8.09
N MET A 331 -11.87 -13.41 -8.99
CA MET A 331 -13.23 -13.97 -8.97
C MET A 331 -13.24 -15.48 -9.22
N ARG A 332 -12.44 -15.97 -10.16
CA ARG A 332 -12.39 -17.38 -10.54
C ARG A 332 -11.72 -18.24 -9.46
N PHE A 333 -10.62 -17.76 -8.89
CA PHE A 333 -9.79 -18.50 -7.95
C PHE A 333 -9.91 -18.05 -6.49
N GLY A 334 -10.78 -17.11 -6.18
CA GLY A 334 -10.91 -16.54 -4.83
C GLY A 334 -11.14 -17.61 -3.75
N GLY A 335 -11.96 -18.62 -4.02
CA GLY A 335 -12.20 -19.75 -3.12
C GLY A 335 -10.92 -20.51 -2.80
N ALA A 336 -10.24 -21.00 -3.83
CA ALA A 336 -8.99 -21.75 -3.68
C ALA A 336 -7.86 -20.91 -3.05
N ILE A 337 -7.76 -19.63 -3.40
CA ILE A 337 -6.79 -18.70 -2.79
C ILE A 337 -7.08 -18.54 -1.30
N GLY A 338 -8.35 -18.36 -0.90
CA GLY A 338 -8.74 -18.22 0.50
C GLY A 338 -8.37 -19.44 1.35
N GLU A 339 -8.56 -20.65 0.82
CA GLU A 339 -8.16 -21.90 1.47
C GLU A 339 -6.63 -22.05 1.58
N ILE A 340 -5.90 -21.81 0.49
CA ILE A 340 -4.42 -21.87 0.45
C ILE A 340 -3.81 -20.91 1.47
N LEU A 341 -4.37 -19.70 1.57
CA LEU A 341 -3.89 -18.66 2.49
C LEU A 341 -4.37 -18.88 3.95
N GLY A 342 -5.12 -19.92 4.22
CA GLY A 342 -5.55 -20.29 5.59
C GLY A 342 -6.71 -19.47 6.14
N GLY A 343 -7.34 -18.63 5.32
CA GLY A 343 -8.54 -17.88 5.70
C GLY A 343 -9.85 -18.63 5.49
N GLY A 344 -9.78 -19.86 4.94
CA GLY A 344 -10.90 -20.76 4.71
C GLY A 344 -11.95 -20.20 3.74
N GLU A 345 -13.15 -20.77 3.82
CA GLU A 345 -14.28 -20.40 2.95
C GLU A 345 -14.65 -18.90 3.07
N LEU A 346 -14.52 -18.33 4.27
CA LEU A 346 -14.84 -16.92 4.51
C LEU A 346 -13.93 -15.99 3.69
N ALA A 347 -12.61 -16.22 3.70
CA ALA A 347 -11.66 -15.45 2.90
C ALA A 347 -11.93 -15.62 1.41
N GLY A 348 -12.18 -16.86 0.97
CA GLY A 348 -12.48 -17.15 -0.42
C GLY A 348 -13.72 -16.43 -0.94
N ARG A 349 -14.81 -16.47 -0.18
CA ARG A 349 -16.04 -15.71 -0.49
C ARG A 349 -15.79 -14.21 -0.56
N MET A 350 -15.04 -13.66 0.41
CA MET A 350 -14.74 -12.23 0.43
C MET A 350 -13.88 -11.79 -0.75
N ILE A 351 -12.82 -12.55 -1.08
CA ILE A 351 -11.99 -12.28 -2.26
C ILE A 351 -12.87 -12.23 -3.51
N THR A 352 -13.72 -13.25 -3.72
CA THR A 352 -14.60 -13.34 -4.89
C THR A 352 -15.60 -12.19 -4.97
N ILE A 353 -16.22 -11.82 -3.85
CA ILE A 353 -17.25 -10.78 -3.83
C ILE A 353 -16.63 -9.38 -3.96
N ILE A 354 -15.43 -9.13 -3.41
CA ILE A 354 -14.77 -7.82 -3.50
C ILE A 354 -13.98 -7.66 -4.80
N ALA A 355 -13.58 -8.74 -5.47
CA ALA A 355 -12.79 -8.68 -6.70
C ALA A 355 -13.35 -7.70 -7.78
N PRO A 356 -14.67 -7.55 -8.00
CA PRO A 356 -15.20 -6.55 -8.94
C PRO A 356 -14.86 -5.08 -8.59
N VAL A 357 -14.43 -4.78 -7.36
CA VAL A 357 -13.95 -3.43 -6.97
C VAL A 357 -12.50 -3.19 -7.40
N VAL A 358 -11.73 -4.24 -7.68
CA VAL A 358 -10.31 -4.14 -8.05
C VAL A 358 -10.03 -3.13 -9.17
N PRO A 359 -10.84 -3.01 -10.25
CA PRO A 359 -10.65 -1.95 -11.23
C PRO A 359 -10.69 -0.53 -10.66
N PHE A 360 -11.49 -0.29 -9.64
CA PHE A 360 -11.55 1.01 -8.96
C PHE A 360 -10.31 1.21 -8.08
N ILE A 361 -9.90 0.21 -7.30
CA ILE A 361 -8.71 0.27 -6.44
C ILE A 361 -7.45 0.56 -7.28
N TYR A 362 -7.27 -0.16 -8.39
CA TYR A 362 -6.08 0.02 -9.23
C TYR A 362 -6.11 1.34 -9.98
N MET A 363 -7.30 1.77 -10.39
CA MET A 363 -7.47 3.10 -11.00
C MET A 363 -7.16 4.22 -10.01
N GLU A 364 -7.46 4.04 -8.71
CA GLU A 364 -7.09 4.99 -7.67
C GLU A 364 -5.60 5.29 -7.66
N ILE A 365 -4.74 4.25 -7.66
CA ILE A 365 -3.29 4.40 -7.63
C ILE A 365 -2.80 5.30 -8.77
N VAL A 366 -3.32 5.07 -9.95
CA VAL A 366 -2.93 5.81 -11.16
C VAL A 366 -3.51 7.22 -11.21
N LEU A 367 -4.79 7.37 -10.83
CA LEU A 367 -5.43 8.70 -10.78
C LEU A 367 -4.78 9.58 -9.72
N GLU A 368 -4.40 9.01 -8.58
CA GLU A 368 -3.72 9.72 -7.50
C GLU A 368 -2.32 10.18 -7.95
N ALA A 369 -1.58 9.33 -8.67
CA ALA A 369 -0.30 9.71 -9.26
C ALA A 369 -0.45 10.86 -10.29
N LEU A 370 -1.48 10.81 -11.14
CA LEU A 370 -1.81 11.88 -12.09
C LEU A 370 -2.17 13.19 -11.37
N ILE A 371 -3.00 13.12 -10.31
CA ILE A 371 -3.42 14.27 -9.50
C ILE A 371 -2.20 14.93 -8.85
N LYS A 372 -1.30 14.15 -8.27
CA LYS A 372 -0.04 14.63 -7.69
C LYS A 372 0.88 15.26 -8.74
N GLY A 373 1.02 14.63 -9.92
CA GLY A 373 1.79 15.17 -11.04
C GLY A 373 1.19 16.48 -11.60
N LEU A 374 -0.13 16.62 -11.56
CA LEU A 374 -0.83 17.87 -11.90
C LEU A 374 -0.76 18.92 -10.78
N GLY A 375 -0.13 18.63 -9.63
CA GLY A 375 0.00 19.55 -8.50
C GLY A 375 -1.32 19.87 -7.80
N LEU A 376 -2.28 18.96 -7.81
CA LEU A 376 -3.59 19.10 -7.19
C LEU A 376 -3.65 18.44 -5.80
N GLN A 377 -2.64 18.66 -4.98
CA GLN A 377 -2.47 18.02 -3.69
C GLN A 377 -3.67 18.25 -2.74
N SER A 378 -4.19 19.49 -2.71
CA SER A 378 -5.34 19.82 -1.85
C SER A 378 -6.60 19.05 -2.24
N PHE A 379 -6.81 18.79 -3.53
CA PHE A 379 -7.92 17.96 -3.99
C PHE A 379 -7.74 16.51 -3.57
N SER A 380 -6.52 15.98 -3.69
CA SER A 380 -6.17 14.62 -3.23
C SER A 380 -6.52 14.44 -1.75
N SER A 381 -6.02 15.33 -0.89
CA SER A 381 -6.29 15.26 0.56
C SER A 381 -7.78 15.37 0.89
N GLY A 382 -8.51 16.29 0.24
CA GLY A 382 -9.95 16.44 0.43
C GLY A 382 -10.74 15.21 -0.02
N ASN A 383 -10.32 14.56 -1.12
CA ASN A 383 -10.98 13.37 -1.62
C ASN A 383 -10.76 12.17 -0.69
N TYR A 384 -9.55 11.99 -0.14
CA TYR A 384 -9.30 10.97 0.89
C TYR A 384 -10.15 11.18 2.14
N LEU A 385 -10.26 12.43 2.60
CA LEU A 385 -11.13 12.73 3.75
C LEU A 385 -12.60 12.34 3.47
N MET A 386 -13.12 12.71 2.32
CA MET A 386 -14.49 12.35 1.90
C MET A 386 -14.68 10.82 1.86
N GLU A 387 -13.71 10.11 1.32
CA GLU A 387 -13.72 8.64 1.17
C GLU A 387 -13.75 7.94 2.53
N TYR A 388 -12.92 8.37 3.48
CA TYR A 388 -12.94 7.83 4.84
C TYR A 388 -14.23 8.17 5.59
N VAL A 389 -14.78 9.36 5.43
CA VAL A 389 -16.09 9.73 6.02
C VAL A 389 -17.19 8.81 5.51
N ILE A 390 -17.24 8.56 4.20
CA ILE A 390 -18.20 7.64 3.58
C ILE A 390 -18.01 6.21 4.13
N ARG A 391 -16.76 5.74 4.21
CA ARG A 391 -16.43 4.40 4.69
C ARG A 391 -16.84 4.22 6.14
N ILE A 392 -16.47 5.14 7.02
CA ILE A 392 -16.83 5.10 8.45
C ILE A 392 -18.36 5.15 8.64
N ALA A 393 -19.06 6.04 7.91
CA ALA A 393 -20.51 6.10 7.97
C ALA A 393 -21.16 4.78 7.53
N ALA A 394 -20.66 4.18 6.45
CA ALA A 394 -21.14 2.89 5.95
C ALA A 394 -20.86 1.75 6.95
N VAL A 395 -19.68 1.72 7.57
CA VAL A 395 -19.30 0.75 8.62
C VAL A 395 -20.27 0.83 9.80
N LEU A 396 -20.52 2.05 10.33
CA LEU A 396 -21.40 2.26 11.47
C LEU A 396 -22.88 1.91 11.20
N ILE A 397 -23.35 2.09 9.95
CA ILE A 397 -24.75 1.87 9.59
C ILE A 397 -25.01 0.44 9.13
N LEU A 398 -24.09 -0.13 8.33
CA LEU A 398 -24.34 -1.38 7.62
C LEU A 398 -23.85 -2.60 8.41
N ILE A 399 -22.67 -2.54 9.05
CA ILE A 399 -22.15 -3.72 9.76
C ILE A 399 -23.08 -4.19 10.87
N PRO A 400 -23.66 -3.32 11.74
CA PRO A 400 -24.60 -3.77 12.75
C PRO A 400 -25.88 -4.39 12.21
N ARG A 401 -26.24 -4.15 10.94
CA ARG A 401 -27.46 -4.66 10.30
C ARG A 401 -27.26 -5.93 9.48
N ILE A 402 -26.17 -6.01 8.74
CA ILE A 402 -25.89 -7.09 7.77
C ILE A 402 -24.57 -7.82 8.04
N GLY A 403 -23.96 -7.55 9.22
CA GLY A 403 -22.75 -8.23 9.67
C GLY A 403 -21.58 -8.03 8.72
N PHE A 404 -20.84 -9.10 8.48
CA PHE A 404 -19.62 -9.10 7.69
C PHE A 404 -19.80 -8.57 6.24
N TYR A 405 -20.97 -8.75 5.62
CA TYR A 405 -21.28 -8.15 4.31
C TYR A 405 -21.32 -6.62 4.34
N GLY A 406 -21.52 -6.02 5.51
CA GLY A 406 -21.44 -4.57 5.69
C GLY A 406 -20.04 -4.02 5.38
N ILE A 407 -19.00 -4.79 5.64
CA ILE A 407 -17.62 -4.44 5.27
C ILE A 407 -17.50 -4.36 3.73
N VAL A 408 -18.04 -5.35 3.03
CA VAL A 408 -18.04 -5.38 1.55
C VAL A 408 -18.70 -4.14 0.99
N VAL A 409 -19.92 -3.84 1.42
CA VAL A 409 -20.70 -2.70 0.92
C VAL A 409 -20.01 -1.37 1.23
N SER A 410 -19.42 -1.23 2.43
CA SER A 410 -18.67 -0.02 2.81
C SER A 410 -17.45 0.18 1.89
N TYR A 411 -16.78 -0.92 1.53
CA TYR A 411 -15.64 -0.90 0.63
C TYR A 411 -16.02 -0.53 -0.80
N TYR A 412 -17.14 -1.07 -1.31
CA TYR A 412 -17.72 -0.69 -2.59
C TYR A 412 -18.08 0.79 -2.63
N ALA A 413 -18.85 1.27 -1.65
CA ALA A 413 -19.33 2.65 -1.61
C ALA A 413 -18.16 3.65 -1.60
N SER A 414 -17.18 3.46 -0.71
CA SER A 414 -16.05 4.37 -0.58
C SER A 414 -15.17 4.38 -1.85
N ASN A 415 -14.83 3.20 -2.38
CA ASN A 415 -13.96 3.10 -3.56
C ASN A 415 -14.64 3.63 -4.83
N ILE A 416 -15.92 3.32 -5.07
CA ILE A 416 -16.63 3.81 -6.25
C ILE A 416 -16.77 5.34 -6.20
N LEU A 417 -17.26 5.90 -5.09
CA LEU A 417 -17.49 7.34 -4.97
C LEU A 417 -16.18 8.13 -5.01
N GLY A 418 -15.15 7.69 -4.27
CA GLY A 418 -13.83 8.30 -4.26
C GLY A 418 -13.18 8.31 -5.64
N ASN A 419 -13.24 7.18 -6.34
CA ASN A 419 -12.64 7.06 -7.67
C ASN A 419 -13.45 7.77 -8.75
N CYS A 420 -14.76 7.81 -8.68
CA CYS A 420 -15.58 8.63 -9.57
C CYS A 420 -15.21 10.11 -9.48
N SER A 421 -15.03 10.63 -8.26
CA SER A 421 -14.57 12.01 -8.03
C SER A 421 -13.20 12.28 -8.67
N ARG A 422 -12.19 11.40 -8.41
CA ARG A 422 -10.85 11.49 -9.00
C ARG A 422 -10.91 11.42 -10.54
N PHE A 423 -11.67 10.47 -11.08
CA PHE A 423 -11.81 10.26 -12.52
C PHE A 423 -12.41 11.48 -13.22
N ILE A 424 -13.48 12.05 -12.69
CA ILE A 424 -14.13 13.26 -13.20
C ILE A 424 -13.13 14.43 -13.16
N LYS A 425 -12.44 14.64 -12.04
CA LYS A 425 -11.48 15.75 -11.89
C LYS A 425 -10.33 15.65 -12.90
N VAL A 426 -9.69 14.48 -12.99
CA VAL A 426 -8.59 14.24 -13.94
C VAL A 426 -9.07 14.41 -15.37
N THR A 427 -10.24 13.86 -15.73
CA THR A 427 -10.79 13.95 -17.08
C THR A 427 -11.13 15.38 -17.47
N ARG A 428 -11.69 16.19 -16.56
CA ARG A 428 -11.98 17.63 -16.82
C ARG A 428 -10.71 18.44 -17.08
N ILE A 429 -9.64 18.19 -16.31
CA ILE A 429 -8.41 18.99 -16.42
C ILE A 429 -7.57 18.55 -17.63
N THR A 430 -7.48 17.26 -17.89
CA THR A 430 -6.61 16.72 -18.95
C THR A 430 -7.31 16.62 -20.32
N GLY A 431 -8.63 16.71 -20.34
CA GLY A 431 -9.44 16.45 -21.55
C GLY A 431 -9.41 14.99 -22.01
N ALA A 432 -8.86 14.07 -21.22
CA ALA A 432 -8.71 12.66 -21.54
C ALA A 432 -10.02 11.89 -21.31
N ARG A 433 -11.02 12.14 -22.17
CA ARG A 433 -12.28 11.38 -22.17
C ARG A 433 -12.03 9.94 -22.59
N MET A 434 -12.70 9.00 -21.97
CA MET A 434 -12.65 7.57 -22.31
C MET A 434 -14.03 7.12 -22.79
N VAL A 435 -14.04 6.22 -23.76
CA VAL A 435 -15.27 5.58 -24.22
C VAL A 435 -15.48 4.34 -23.37
N LEU A 436 -16.54 4.33 -22.59
CA LEU A 436 -16.81 3.28 -21.58
C LEU A 436 -16.86 1.88 -22.24
N CYS A 437 -17.49 1.77 -23.41
CA CYS A 437 -17.57 0.50 -24.12
C CYS A 437 -16.20 -0.09 -24.49
N GLY A 438 -15.28 0.73 -25.03
CA GLY A 438 -13.97 0.23 -25.45
C GLY A 438 -12.98 0.00 -24.31
N THR A 439 -13.15 0.74 -23.21
CA THR A 439 -12.15 0.72 -22.13
C THR A 439 -12.55 -0.11 -20.91
N LEU A 440 -13.82 -0.42 -20.72
CA LEU A 440 -14.31 -1.26 -19.63
C LEU A 440 -15.07 -2.49 -20.14
N VAL A 441 -16.09 -2.32 -20.97
CA VAL A 441 -16.94 -3.43 -21.41
C VAL A 441 -16.15 -4.42 -22.28
N PHE A 442 -15.35 -3.93 -23.20
CA PHE A 442 -14.53 -4.78 -24.07
C PHE A 442 -13.51 -5.63 -23.30
N PRO A 443 -12.68 -5.10 -22.35
CA PRO A 443 -11.81 -5.92 -21.52
C PRO A 443 -12.55 -7.00 -20.70
N VAL A 444 -13.76 -6.70 -20.20
CA VAL A 444 -14.57 -7.67 -19.45
C VAL A 444 -15.01 -8.83 -20.35
N ILE A 445 -15.56 -8.51 -21.52
CA ILE A 445 -15.97 -9.54 -22.50
C ILE A 445 -14.77 -10.37 -22.94
N LEU A 446 -13.64 -9.72 -23.21
CA LEU A 446 -12.40 -10.38 -23.63
C LEU A 446 -11.86 -11.30 -22.52
N ALA A 447 -11.90 -10.87 -21.26
CA ALA A 447 -11.48 -11.70 -20.12
C ALA A 447 -12.35 -12.96 -20.03
N TYR A 448 -13.66 -12.85 -20.22
CA TYR A 448 -14.57 -13.98 -20.19
C TYR A 448 -14.31 -14.94 -21.37
N ILE A 449 -14.13 -14.43 -22.59
CA ILE A 449 -13.86 -15.26 -23.78
C ILE A 449 -12.52 -16.00 -23.64
N THR A 450 -11.47 -15.29 -23.20
CA THR A 450 -10.13 -15.86 -23.08
C THR A 450 -9.98 -16.81 -21.89
N MET A 451 -10.89 -16.75 -20.89
CA MET A 451 -10.96 -17.69 -19.79
C MET A 451 -11.06 -19.12 -20.30
N PHE A 452 -11.78 -19.31 -21.41
CA PHE A 452 -11.93 -20.62 -22.04
C PHE A 452 -10.59 -21.25 -22.46
N ALA A 453 -9.59 -20.45 -22.80
CA ALA A 453 -8.24 -20.94 -23.09
C ALA A 453 -7.55 -21.56 -21.85
N GLY A 454 -7.80 -21.03 -20.67
CA GLY A 454 -7.35 -21.61 -19.41
C GLY A 454 -8.14 -22.86 -19.00
N GLU A 455 -9.46 -22.87 -19.24
CA GLU A 455 -10.32 -24.03 -18.98
C GLU A 455 -9.85 -25.26 -19.77
N MET A 456 -9.44 -25.08 -21.03
CA MET A 456 -8.84 -26.14 -21.84
C MET A 456 -7.59 -26.77 -21.18
N PHE A 457 -6.80 -25.98 -20.44
CA PHE A 457 -5.63 -26.50 -19.74
C PHE A 457 -6.04 -27.53 -18.68
N PHE A 458 -7.05 -27.24 -17.87
CA PHE A 458 -7.53 -28.19 -16.85
C PHE A 458 -8.17 -29.42 -17.48
N MET A 459 -8.94 -29.24 -18.57
CA MET A 459 -9.56 -30.38 -19.30
C MET A 459 -8.52 -31.33 -19.91
N LEU A 460 -7.38 -30.79 -20.37
CA LEU A 460 -6.32 -31.58 -21.01
C LEU A 460 -5.37 -32.25 -20.00
N THR A 461 -5.20 -31.66 -18.81
CA THR A 461 -4.19 -32.09 -17.84
C THR A 461 -4.76 -32.86 -16.67
N ASP A 462 -6.10 -32.93 -16.53
CA ASP A 462 -6.81 -33.52 -15.38
C ASP A 462 -6.27 -32.96 -14.03
N ALA A 463 -5.82 -31.71 -14.04
CA ALA A 463 -5.09 -31.08 -12.95
C ALA A 463 -6.05 -30.54 -11.88
N SER A 464 -5.71 -30.73 -10.61
CA SER A 464 -6.48 -30.15 -9.51
C SER A 464 -6.45 -28.62 -9.52
N GLU A 465 -7.63 -27.98 -9.46
CA GLU A 465 -7.76 -26.52 -9.37
C GLU A 465 -7.20 -25.93 -8.06
N SER A 466 -7.10 -26.71 -7.00
CA SER A 466 -6.62 -26.27 -5.68
C SER A 466 -5.10 -26.21 -5.56
N SER A 467 -4.36 -26.70 -6.55
CA SER A 467 -2.90 -26.60 -6.55
C SER A 467 -2.43 -25.19 -6.92
N PRO A 468 -1.60 -24.52 -6.08
CA PRO A 468 -1.05 -23.19 -6.38
C PRO A 468 -0.30 -23.13 -7.72
N PHE A 469 0.39 -24.21 -8.06
CA PHE A 469 1.16 -24.33 -9.30
C PHE A 469 0.23 -24.37 -10.53
N ASN A 470 -0.84 -25.15 -10.46
CA ASN A 470 -1.81 -25.26 -11.55
C ASN A 470 -2.57 -23.94 -11.75
N MET A 471 -2.93 -23.25 -10.67
CA MET A 471 -3.53 -21.91 -10.74
C MET A 471 -2.61 -20.90 -11.41
N LEU A 472 -1.30 -20.94 -11.11
CA LEU A 472 -0.31 -20.06 -11.73
C LEU A 472 -0.17 -20.33 -13.23
N PHE A 473 -0.12 -21.61 -13.62
CA PHE A 473 -0.07 -22.01 -15.03
C PHE A 473 -1.34 -21.60 -15.79
N TYR A 474 -2.51 -21.85 -15.21
CA TYR A 474 -3.76 -21.37 -15.77
C TYR A 474 -3.75 -19.86 -15.97
N GLY A 475 -3.34 -19.11 -14.94
CA GLY A 475 -3.24 -17.65 -14.99
C GLY A 475 -2.29 -17.15 -16.07
N LEU A 476 -1.17 -17.83 -16.31
CA LEU A 476 -0.21 -17.51 -17.36
C LEU A 476 -0.82 -17.77 -18.76
N ILE A 477 -1.48 -18.89 -18.97
CA ILE A 477 -2.14 -19.23 -20.26
C ILE A 477 -3.27 -18.25 -20.53
N TRP A 478 -4.16 -18.07 -19.56
CA TRP A 478 -5.28 -17.12 -19.67
C TRP A 478 -4.80 -15.69 -19.90
N GLY A 479 -3.84 -15.21 -19.07
CA GLY A 479 -3.25 -13.89 -19.22
C GLY A 479 -2.54 -13.72 -20.57
N GLY A 480 -1.78 -14.71 -20.99
CA GLY A 480 -1.14 -14.71 -22.32
C GLY A 480 -2.17 -14.57 -23.46
N ALA A 481 -3.24 -15.35 -23.40
CA ALA A 481 -4.34 -15.26 -24.37
C ALA A 481 -5.03 -13.88 -24.31
N TYR A 482 -5.33 -13.38 -23.13
CA TYR A 482 -5.99 -12.10 -22.91
C TYR A 482 -5.16 -10.92 -23.43
N PHE A 483 -3.89 -10.79 -23.00
CA PHE A 483 -3.05 -9.67 -23.39
C PHE A 483 -2.60 -9.73 -24.85
N SER A 484 -2.37 -10.91 -25.42
CA SER A 484 -2.02 -11.07 -26.83
C SER A 484 -3.21 -10.71 -27.73
N THR A 485 -4.41 -11.18 -27.42
CA THR A 485 -5.63 -10.86 -28.17
C THR A 485 -5.94 -9.37 -28.08
N PHE A 486 -5.82 -8.76 -26.89
CA PHE A 486 -5.99 -7.33 -26.72
C PHE A 486 -4.99 -6.52 -27.57
N SER A 487 -3.71 -6.94 -27.58
CA SER A 487 -2.66 -6.30 -28.39
C SER A 487 -2.91 -6.47 -29.89
N ALA A 488 -3.40 -7.61 -30.33
CA ALA A 488 -3.73 -7.88 -31.73
C ALA A 488 -4.92 -7.04 -32.20
N LEU A 489 -5.99 -7.01 -31.41
CA LEU A 489 -7.21 -6.25 -31.72
C LEU A 489 -6.99 -4.74 -31.62
N GLY A 490 -6.12 -4.27 -30.72
CA GLY A 490 -5.74 -2.86 -30.62
C GLY A 490 -5.00 -2.31 -31.85
N LYS A 491 -4.51 -3.19 -32.76
CA LYS A 491 -3.91 -2.80 -34.05
C LYS A 491 -4.95 -2.72 -35.19
N VAL A 492 -6.16 -3.18 -34.97
CA VAL A 492 -7.21 -3.19 -35.98
C VAL A 492 -7.96 -1.85 -35.96
N LYS A 493 -7.95 -1.11 -37.07
CA LYS A 493 -8.59 0.21 -37.22
C LYS A 493 -10.09 0.27 -36.86
N LEU A 494 -10.76 -0.88 -36.77
CA LEU A 494 -12.17 -0.96 -36.36
C LEU A 494 -12.40 -0.50 -34.91
N PHE A 495 -11.39 -0.65 -34.07
CA PHE A 495 -11.45 -0.29 -32.65
C PHE A 495 -11.03 1.16 -32.35
N ASP A 496 -10.48 1.89 -33.33
CA ASP A 496 -10.19 3.32 -33.22
C ASP A 496 -11.46 4.13 -32.92
N LYS A 497 -12.59 3.78 -33.53
CA LYS A 497 -13.90 4.39 -33.24
C LYS A 497 -14.45 4.06 -31.86
N CYS A 498 -14.04 2.91 -31.27
CA CYS A 498 -14.41 2.51 -29.93
C CYS A 498 -13.46 3.03 -28.85
N GLY A 499 -12.46 3.84 -29.19
CA GLY A 499 -11.52 4.43 -28.23
C GLY A 499 -10.40 3.50 -27.76
N VAL A 500 -10.20 2.38 -28.45
CA VAL A 500 -9.13 1.38 -28.18
C VAL A 500 -7.82 1.75 -28.88
N ASP A 501 -7.74 2.93 -29.49
CA ASP A 501 -6.56 3.45 -30.18
C ASP A 501 -5.41 3.75 -29.20
N ILE A 502 -4.78 2.67 -28.72
CA ILE A 502 -3.67 2.73 -27.76
C ILE A 502 -2.32 2.71 -28.50
N PHE A 503 -2.28 2.31 -29.79
CA PHE A 503 -1.03 2.00 -30.49
C PHE A 503 -0.77 2.75 -31.80
N SER A 504 -1.76 3.41 -32.43
CA SER A 504 -1.62 3.87 -33.81
C SER A 504 -0.98 5.25 -34.01
N ASP A 505 -0.93 6.12 -33.01
CA ASP A 505 -0.47 7.52 -33.23
C ASP A 505 1.04 7.76 -33.06
N CYS A 506 1.86 6.71 -32.82
CA CYS A 506 3.32 6.89 -32.73
C CYS A 506 4.04 6.95 -34.09
N SER A 507 3.38 6.62 -35.21
CA SER A 507 4.06 6.53 -36.50
C SER A 507 3.88 7.75 -37.41
N GLN A 508 3.00 8.70 -37.10
CA GLN A 508 2.71 9.84 -37.97
C GLN A 508 3.13 11.23 -37.48
N GLN A 509 3.60 11.40 -36.27
CA GLN A 509 4.21 12.66 -35.85
C GLN A 509 5.65 12.42 -35.47
N ASN A 510 6.56 12.97 -36.24
CA ASN A 510 8.01 13.05 -36.01
C ASN A 510 8.35 13.33 -34.55
N VAL A 511 8.49 12.29 -33.75
CA VAL A 511 9.07 12.35 -32.40
C VAL A 511 10.53 11.89 -32.48
N SER A 512 11.25 12.33 -33.51
CA SER A 512 12.70 12.15 -33.66
C SER A 512 13.55 13.04 -32.73
N GLY A 513 12.90 13.70 -31.76
CA GLY A 513 13.58 14.58 -30.81
C GLY A 513 13.41 14.26 -29.32
N ILE A 514 12.67 13.20 -28.95
CA ILE A 514 12.36 12.92 -27.54
C ILE A 514 12.38 11.39 -27.29
N LEU A 515 13.53 10.78 -27.41
CA LEU A 515 13.94 9.56 -26.73
C LEU A 515 15.18 9.84 -25.87
#